data_bcc8b58f3a1a8267621b7652d42615db
#
_entry.id   bcc8b58f3a1a8267621b7652d42615db
#
_cell.length_a   1.000
_cell.length_b   1.000
_cell.length_c   1.000
_cell.angle_alpha   90.00
_cell.angle_beta   90.00
_cell.angle_gamma   90.00
#
_symmetry.space_group_name_H-M   'P 1'
#
loop_
_entity.id
_entity.type
_entity.pdbx_description
1 polymer ?
#
loop_
_entity_poly.entity_id
_entity_poly.type
_entity_poly.pdbx_seq_one_letter_code
_entity_poly.pdbx_strand_id
1 'polypeptide(L)'
;QTKTAWFSEFFIPWEVAPMNIIEGKKRNIKLTFVRRHHSENKFYNIPGLWAEQSPFLSRFLSLKVDNPENIKTSRVDYFPYLSFTNNFIENNRKINFGGEIFWDINSESKLDVSINPDFGQVESDDLIVNFSAIETYYKDKRPFFTENQTLFEITGWNLYFVNTRRIGGIPDKCSPTNETLKGQCANSLVDSSDIDLALRYTQKSQENEFGFFSAFEANSLHSSGRDYFAGRYRRNISEANGKMGYMVTAVDRPSINREAY
;
A
#
# COMPACT_ATOMS: atom_id res chain seq x y z
N GLN A 1 -4.11 -3.56 37.97
CA GLN A 1 -5.54 -3.80 38.10
C GLN A 1 -5.93 -3.80 39.58
N THR A 2 -6.92 -3.04 39.96
CA THR A 2 -7.52 -3.04 41.30
C THR A 2 -8.88 -3.73 41.23
N LYS A 3 -9.55 -3.95 42.39
CA LYS A 3 -10.90 -4.54 42.41
C LYS A 3 -11.94 -3.69 41.70
N THR A 4 -11.70 -2.37 41.56
CA THR A 4 -12.66 -1.40 41.04
C THR A 4 -12.15 -0.66 39.81
N ALA A 5 -10.88 -0.77 39.44
CA ALA A 5 -10.30 -0.05 38.32
C ALA A 5 -9.17 -0.83 37.65
N TRP A 6 -8.93 -0.53 36.38
CA TRP A 6 -7.76 -0.95 35.65
C TRP A 6 -7.05 0.29 35.08
N PHE A 7 -5.76 0.19 34.92
CA PHE A 7 -4.90 1.23 34.38
C PHE A 7 -4.16 0.69 33.17
N SER A 8 -3.92 1.56 32.20
CA SER A 8 -3.09 1.27 31.05
C SER A 8 -2.17 2.45 30.81
N GLU A 9 -0.91 2.16 30.58
CA GLU A 9 0.11 3.13 30.21
C GLU A 9 0.58 2.82 28.79
N PHE A 10 0.69 3.87 27.97
CA PHE A 10 1.11 3.77 26.58
C PHE A 10 2.36 4.62 26.38
N PHE A 11 3.43 4.01 25.94
CA PHE A 11 4.59 4.70 25.43
C PHE A 11 4.49 4.73 23.90
N ILE A 12 4.38 5.93 23.33
CA ILE A 12 4.25 6.16 21.88
C ILE A 12 5.47 6.97 21.43
N PRO A 13 6.46 6.34 20.77
CA PRO A 13 7.60 7.06 20.21
C PRO A 13 7.14 8.10 19.20
N TRP A 14 7.85 9.21 19.13
CA TRP A 14 7.54 10.27 18.16
C TRP A 14 7.69 9.81 16.71
N GLU A 15 8.50 8.81 16.47
CA GLU A 15 8.79 8.22 15.16
C GLU A 15 7.69 7.28 14.63
N VAL A 16 6.69 6.96 15.44
CA VAL A 16 5.59 6.04 15.05
C VAL A 16 4.80 6.55 13.85
N ALA A 17 4.68 7.86 13.71
CA ALA A 17 3.97 8.47 12.58
C ALA A 17 4.77 9.63 12.00
N PRO A 18 4.76 9.80 10.66
CA PRO A 18 5.35 10.97 10.03
C PRO A 18 4.70 12.24 10.58
N MET A 19 5.52 13.18 11.01
CA MET A 19 5.06 14.45 11.57
C MET A 19 5.65 15.61 10.81
N ASN A 20 4.80 16.57 10.46
CA ASN A 20 5.26 17.81 9.86
C ASN A 20 6.20 18.58 10.80
N ILE A 21 7.23 19.18 10.24
CA ILE A 21 8.08 20.10 10.95
C ILE A 21 7.25 21.35 11.25
N ILE A 22 7.15 21.70 12.52
CA ILE A 22 6.39 22.88 12.98
C ILE A 22 7.35 23.78 13.74
N GLU A 23 7.39 25.04 13.36
CA GLU A 23 8.09 26.05 14.12
C GLU A 23 7.34 26.33 15.43
N GLY A 24 8.07 26.33 16.57
CA GLY A 24 7.52 26.63 17.87
C GLY A 24 7.78 25.57 18.93
N LYS A 25 7.63 25.96 20.19
CA LYS A 25 7.90 25.09 21.34
C LYS A 25 6.82 24.06 21.63
N LYS A 26 5.62 24.24 21.09
CA LYS A 26 4.48 23.36 21.36
C LYS A 26 3.78 22.96 20.08
N ARG A 27 3.30 21.72 20.04
CA ARG A 27 2.44 21.20 18.98
C ARG A 27 1.13 20.67 19.53
N ASN A 28 0.11 20.70 18.70
CA ASN A 28 -1.16 20.08 18.99
C ASN A 28 -1.18 18.67 18.39
N ILE A 29 -1.43 17.67 19.22
CA ILE A 29 -1.76 16.32 18.79
C ILE A 29 -3.23 16.03 19.07
N LYS A 30 -3.84 15.23 18.24
CA LYS A 30 -5.21 14.79 18.42
C LYS A 30 -5.23 13.30 18.65
N LEU A 31 -5.93 12.85 19.66
CA LEU A 31 -6.07 11.43 19.97
C LEU A 31 -7.46 11.09 20.50
N THR A 32 -7.79 9.84 20.38
CA THR A 32 -8.98 9.24 20.97
C THR A 32 -8.59 7.92 21.60
N PHE A 33 -9.27 7.56 22.68
CA PHE A 33 -9.13 6.27 23.31
C PHE A 33 -10.43 5.50 23.15
N VAL A 34 -10.33 4.27 22.69
CA VAL A 34 -11.47 3.39 22.52
C VAL A 34 -11.27 2.15 23.38
N ARG A 35 -12.25 1.85 24.21
CA ARG A 35 -12.30 0.62 25.00
C ARG A 35 -13.50 -0.21 24.57
N ARG A 36 -13.26 -1.48 24.26
CA ARG A 36 -14.33 -2.46 24.09
C ARG A 36 -14.55 -3.21 25.42
N HIS A 37 -15.77 -3.20 25.91
CA HIS A 37 -16.19 -4.04 27.05
C HIS A 37 -16.79 -5.32 26.48
N HIS A 38 -16.06 -6.41 26.57
CA HIS A 38 -16.39 -7.64 25.82
C HIS A 38 -17.71 -8.26 26.30
N SER A 39 -17.93 -8.37 27.62
CA SER A 39 -19.12 -9.01 28.18
C SER A 39 -20.43 -8.25 27.88
N GLU A 40 -20.37 -6.93 27.70
CA GLU A 40 -21.51 -6.11 27.37
C GLU A 40 -21.61 -5.76 25.87
N ASN A 41 -20.61 -6.16 25.09
CA ASN A 41 -20.43 -5.79 23.67
C ASN A 41 -20.57 -4.28 23.42
N LYS A 42 -20.08 -3.47 24.36
CA LYS A 42 -20.14 -2.01 24.29
C LYS A 42 -18.77 -1.39 24.02
N PHE A 43 -18.78 -0.29 23.28
CA PHE A 43 -17.61 0.53 23.06
C PHE A 43 -17.74 1.82 23.88
N TYR A 44 -16.69 2.15 24.58
CA TYR A 44 -16.54 3.42 25.28
C TYR A 44 -15.39 4.16 24.63
N ASN A 45 -15.57 5.43 24.31
CA ASN A 45 -14.51 6.25 23.74
C ASN A 45 -14.44 7.62 24.40
N ILE A 46 -13.26 8.21 24.40
CA ILE A 46 -13.01 9.58 24.84
C ILE A 46 -12.55 10.35 23.58
N PRO A 47 -13.25 11.41 23.21
CA PRO A 47 -14.25 12.23 23.91
C PRO A 47 -15.75 11.89 23.67
N GLY A 48 -16.11 10.64 23.48
CA GLY A 48 -17.51 10.25 23.30
C GLY A 48 -18.02 10.37 21.85
N LEU A 49 -17.15 10.06 20.89
CA LEU A 49 -17.44 10.20 19.46
C LEU A 49 -17.86 8.87 18.83
N TRP A 50 -18.77 8.94 17.87
CA TRP A 50 -19.16 7.82 17.03
C TRP A 50 -18.56 8.00 15.64
N ALA A 51 -18.10 6.90 15.02
CA ALA A 51 -17.45 6.93 13.71
C ALA A 51 -18.30 7.53 12.59
N GLU A 52 -19.64 7.44 12.75
CA GLU A 52 -20.61 7.99 11.80
C GLU A 52 -20.76 9.52 11.87
N GLN A 53 -20.22 10.14 12.93
CA GLN A 53 -20.29 11.60 13.07
C GLN A 53 -19.22 12.29 12.24
N SER A 54 -19.62 12.99 11.20
CA SER A 54 -18.71 13.83 10.40
C SER A 54 -18.63 15.26 10.99
N PRO A 55 -17.46 15.89 11.07
CA PRO A 55 -16.11 15.36 10.78
C PRO A 55 -15.49 14.64 12.00
N PHE A 56 -15.34 13.33 11.90
CA PHE A 56 -14.92 12.47 13.01
C PHE A 56 -13.55 12.85 13.59
N LEU A 57 -12.51 12.93 12.74
CA LEU A 57 -11.12 13.18 13.18
C LEU A 57 -10.93 14.57 13.81
N SER A 58 -11.67 15.57 13.37
CA SER A 58 -11.54 16.95 13.91
C SER A 58 -11.98 17.07 15.35
N ARG A 59 -12.84 16.16 15.82
CA ARG A 59 -13.40 16.13 17.18
C ARG A 59 -12.56 15.37 18.20
N PHE A 60 -11.45 14.76 17.78
CA PHE A 60 -10.53 14.09 18.70
C PHE A 60 -10.02 15.04 19.78
N LEU A 61 -9.74 14.49 20.96
CA LEU A 61 -9.16 15.25 22.07
C LEU A 61 -7.87 15.91 21.64
N SER A 62 -7.79 17.23 21.74
CA SER A 62 -6.61 18.01 21.39
C SER A 62 -5.74 18.20 22.62
N LEU A 63 -4.50 17.74 22.55
CA LEU A 63 -3.48 17.94 23.57
C LEU A 63 -2.37 18.83 23.04
N LYS A 64 -1.97 19.79 23.87
CA LYS A 64 -0.77 20.60 23.61
C LYS A 64 0.41 19.92 24.29
N VAL A 65 1.36 19.48 23.51
CA VAL A 65 2.59 18.83 23.97
C VAL A 65 3.82 19.63 23.55
N ASP A 66 4.90 19.48 24.27
CA ASP A 66 6.15 20.12 23.88
C ASP A 66 6.64 19.54 22.56
N ASN A 67 7.12 20.40 21.68
CA ASN A 67 7.67 19.97 20.40
C ASN A 67 9.04 19.35 20.65
N PRO A 68 9.27 18.06 20.31
CA PRO A 68 10.56 17.43 20.54
C PRO A 68 11.64 18.12 19.70
N GLU A 69 12.76 18.49 20.34
CA GLU A 69 13.84 19.23 19.70
C GLU A 69 14.66 18.39 18.72
N ASN A 70 14.65 17.06 18.87
CA ASN A 70 15.45 16.13 18.07
C ASN A 70 14.64 14.91 17.66
N ILE A 71 13.71 15.08 16.74
CA ILE A 71 13.09 13.91 16.10
C ILE A 71 14.12 13.37 15.09
N LYS A 72 14.52 12.12 15.24
CA LYS A 72 15.24 11.42 14.17
C LYS A 72 14.33 11.40 12.96
N THR A 73 14.67 12.17 11.96
CA THR A 73 13.84 12.34 10.76
C THR A 73 14.09 11.23 9.73
N SER A 74 15.20 10.50 9.85
CA SER A 74 15.55 9.43 8.92
C SER A 74 15.61 8.08 9.63
N ARG A 75 14.90 7.11 9.07
CA ARG A 75 14.86 5.72 9.54
C ARG A 75 14.83 4.80 8.33
N VAL A 76 15.61 3.72 8.40
CA VAL A 76 15.61 2.66 7.40
C VAL A 76 15.27 1.35 8.09
N ASP A 77 14.21 0.72 7.63
CA ASP A 77 13.85 -0.64 8.00
C ASP A 77 14.02 -1.54 6.77
N TYR A 78 14.62 -2.72 6.93
CA TYR A 78 14.75 -3.68 5.85
C TYR A 78 14.37 -5.09 6.32
N PHE A 79 13.69 -5.80 5.45
CA PHE A 79 13.14 -7.13 5.71
C PHE A 79 13.62 -8.10 4.63
N PRO A 80 14.82 -8.68 4.79
CA PRO A 80 15.28 -9.71 3.86
C PRO A 80 14.49 -11.00 4.09
N TYR A 81 14.26 -11.75 3.02
CA TYR A 81 13.64 -13.06 3.12
C TYR A 81 14.33 -14.10 2.24
N LEU A 82 14.16 -15.36 2.64
CA LEU A 82 14.53 -16.54 1.87
C LEU A 82 13.38 -17.52 1.95
N SER A 83 12.85 -17.93 0.80
CA SER A 83 11.79 -18.94 0.74
C SER A 83 12.23 -20.16 -0.04
N PHE A 84 11.73 -21.32 0.39
CA PHE A 84 11.93 -22.59 -0.27
C PHE A 84 10.59 -23.23 -0.56
N THR A 85 10.28 -23.43 -1.83
CA THR A 85 9.05 -24.06 -2.28
C THR A 85 9.36 -25.39 -2.94
N ASN A 86 8.68 -26.46 -2.54
CA ASN A 86 8.76 -27.77 -3.16
C ASN A 86 7.37 -28.19 -3.65
N ASN A 87 7.19 -28.22 -4.97
CA ASN A 87 5.97 -28.69 -5.59
C ASN A 87 6.11 -30.18 -5.88
N PHE A 88 5.44 -31.03 -5.10
CA PHE A 88 5.49 -32.49 -5.24
C PHE A 88 4.77 -33.01 -6.48
N ILE A 89 3.79 -32.25 -7.00
CA ILE A 89 3.00 -32.66 -8.18
C ILE A 89 3.84 -32.50 -9.45
N GLU A 90 4.51 -31.36 -9.57
CA GLU A 90 5.32 -31.02 -10.72
C GLU A 90 6.81 -31.42 -10.55
N ASN A 91 7.17 -31.98 -9.38
CA ASN A 91 8.53 -32.31 -9.00
C ASN A 91 9.50 -31.13 -9.19
N ASN A 92 9.05 -29.93 -8.86
CA ASN A 92 9.81 -28.70 -9.02
C ASN A 92 10.17 -28.10 -7.66
N ARG A 93 11.41 -27.62 -7.53
CA ARG A 93 11.92 -26.95 -6.34
C ARG A 93 12.37 -25.56 -6.71
N LYS A 94 11.86 -24.56 -5.98
CA LYS A 94 12.22 -23.15 -6.19
C LYS A 94 12.77 -22.58 -4.90
N ILE A 95 13.89 -21.89 -5.00
CA ILE A 95 14.47 -21.09 -3.92
C ILE A 95 14.36 -19.64 -4.36
N ASN A 96 13.69 -18.82 -3.58
CA ASN A 96 13.58 -17.39 -3.81
C ASN A 96 14.25 -16.64 -2.68
N PHE A 97 14.92 -15.56 -3.03
CA PHE A 97 15.44 -14.60 -2.06
C PHE A 97 15.08 -13.18 -2.53
N GLY A 98 14.87 -12.32 -1.59
CA GLY A 98 14.51 -10.93 -1.87
C GLY A 98 14.43 -10.13 -0.59
N GLY A 99 13.75 -9.00 -0.64
CA GLY A 99 13.57 -8.18 0.55
C GLY A 99 12.86 -6.88 0.27
N GLU A 100 12.46 -6.25 1.35
CA GLU A 100 11.81 -4.94 1.33
C GLU A 100 12.63 -3.94 2.15
N ILE A 101 12.71 -2.72 1.65
CA ILE A 101 13.37 -1.58 2.29
C ILE A 101 12.34 -0.47 2.41
N PHE A 102 12.11 -0.01 3.64
CA PHE A 102 11.27 1.14 3.94
C PHE A 102 12.17 2.23 4.51
N TRP A 103 12.34 3.30 3.77
CA TRP A 103 13.21 4.41 4.13
C TRP A 103 12.41 5.68 4.32
N ASP A 104 12.19 6.04 5.58
CA ASP A 104 11.75 7.38 5.96
C ASP A 104 12.95 8.32 5.81
N ILE A 105 13.04 9.03 4.69
CA ILE A 105 14.16 9.95 4.39
C ILE A 105 14.12 11.13 5.36
N ASN A 106 12.92 11.64 5.58
CA ASN A 106 12.61 12.67 6.56
C ASN A 106 11.13 12.58 6.95
N SER A 107 10.65 13.53 7.77
CA SER A 107 9.25 13.55 8.22
C SER A 107 8.21 13.71 7.11
N GLU A 108 8.61 14.12 5.91
CA GLU A 108 7.72 14.40 4.78
C GLU A 108 7.92 13.42 3.61
N SER A 109 9.08 12.76 3.55
CA SER A 109 9.49 11.97 2.37
C SER A 109 9.83 10.55 2.75
N LYS A 110 9.28 9.60 1.99
CA LYS A 110 9.48 8.16 2.17
C LYS A 110 9.78 7.49 0.84
N LEU A 111 10.74 6.56 0.86
CA LEU A 111 11.06 5.67 -0.25
C LEU A 111 10.89 4.23 0.20
N ASP A 112 10.09 3.48 -0.51
CA ASP A 112 9.87 2.05 -0.30
C ASP A 112 10.36 1.30 -1.54
N VAL A 113 11.11 0.24 -1.32
CA VAL A 113 11.69 -0.61 -2.36
C VAL A 113 11.39 -2.06 -2.02
N SER A 114 10.86 -2.81 -2.97
CA SER A 114 10.63 -4.24 -2.84
C SER A 114 11.35 -4.96 -3.98
N ILE A 115 12.26 -5.88 -3.66
CA ILE A 115 13.10 -6.62 -4.60
C ILE A 115 12.70 -8.08 -4.53
N ASN A 116 12.28 -8.63 -5.66
CA ASN A 116 11.83 -10.02 -5.81
C ASN A 116 10.88 -10.45 -4.67
N PRO A 117 9.79 -9.72 -4.41
CA PRO A 117 8.93 -9.95 -3.25
C PRO A 117 8.25 -11.32 -3.30
N ASP A 118 8.20 -12.00 -2.14
CA ASP A 118 7.41 -13.21 -1.97
C ASP A 118 6.06 -12.87 -1.32
N PHE A 119 5.03 -12.80 -2.11
CA PHE A 119 3.66 -12.55 -1.65
C PHE A 119 2.85 -13.83 -1.38
N GLY A 120 3.50 -14.99 -1.35
CA GLY A 120 2.84 -16.28 -1.16
C GLY A 120 2.12 -16.45 0.20
N GLN A 121 2.43 -15.61 1.19
CA GLN A 121 1.81 -15.63 2.50
C GLN A 121 0.64 -14.65 2.66
N VAL A 122 0.26 -13.96 1.60
CA VAL A 122 -0.87 -13.03 1.66
C VAL A 122 -2.19 -13.80 1.70
N GLU A 123 -3.07 -13.41 2.61
CA GLU A 123 -4.41 -14.00 2.71
C GLU A 123 -5.14 -13.99 1.36
N SER A 124 -5.78 -15.12 1.05
CA SER A 124 -6.63 -15.22 -0.13
C SER A 124 -7.80 -14.23 -0.05
N ASP A 125 -8.29 -13.81 -1.21
CA ASP A 125 -9.46 -12.96 -1.27
C ASP A 125 -10.73 -13.75 -0.95
N ASP A 126 -11.72 -13.07 -0.39
CA ASP A 126 -13.05 -13.63 -0.17
C ASP A 126 -13.71 -13.92 -1.52
N LEU A 127 -14.39 -15.05 -1.62
CA LEU A 127 -15.14 -15.40 -2.83
C LEU A 127 -16.35 -14.47 -2.96
N ILE A 128 -16.30 -13.56 -3.94
CA ILE A 128 -17.44 -12.71 -4.29
C ILE A 128 -18.06 -13.21 -5.59
N VAL A 129 -19.32 -13.62 -5.52
CA VAL A 129 -20.07 -13.96 -6.72
C VAL A 129 -20.58 -12.68 -7.37
N ASN A 130 -19.98 -12.28 -8.50
CA ASN A 130 -20.35 -11.08 -9.23
C ASN A 130 -21.09 -11.45 -10.51
N PHE A 131 -22.35 -11.04 -10.60
CA PHE A 131 -23.20 -11.23 -11.79
C PHE A 131 -23.21 -10.01 -12.72
N SER A 132 -22.44 -8.97 -12.41
CA SER A 132 -22.37 -7.77 -13.23
C SER A 132 -21.29 -7.88 -14.32
N ALA A 133 -21.41 -7.06 -15.36
CA ALA A 133 -20.37 -6.95 -16.39
C ALA A 133 -19.13 -6.16 -15.92
N ILE A 134 -19.17 -5.61 -14.71
CA ILE A 134 -18.08 -4.82 -14.13
C ILE A 134 -17.19 -5.77 -13.32
N GLU A 135 -15.89 -5.72 -13.56
CA GLU A 135 -14.90 -6.49 -12.79
C GLU A 135 -14.96 -6.11 -11.30
N THR A 136 -14.94 -7.13 -10.44
CA THR A 136 -14.89 -6.91 -9.00
C THR A 136 -13.52 -6.37 -8.62
N TYR A 137 -13.49 -5.22 -7.95
CA TYR A 137 -12.27 -4.65 -7.41
C TYR A 137 -11.97 -5.24 -6.03
N TYR A 138 -10.82 -5.88 -5.90
CA TYR A 138 -10.30 -6.35 -4.62
C TYR A 138 -9.20 -5.39 -4.13
N LYS A 139 -9.30 -4.99 -2.87
CA LYS A 139 -8.23 -4.22 -2.23
C LYS A 139 -6.98 -5.07 -2.09
N ASP A 140 -5.83 -4.48 -2.31
CA ASP A 140 -4.56 -5.15 -2.09
C ASP A 140 -4.35 -5.39 -0.59
N LYS A 141 -3.82 -6.56 -0.24
CA LYS A 141 -3.50 -6.95 1.15
C LYS A 141 -1.98 -7.01 1.38
N ARG A 142 -1.19 -6.87 0.32
CA ARG A 142 0.27 -6.91 0.39
C ARG A 142 0.80 -5.63 1.02
N PRO A 143 1.63 -5.70 2.10
CA PRO A 143 2.06 -4.52 2.86
C PRO A 143 2.67 -3.43 2.00
N PHE A 144 3.56 -3.78 1.07
CA PHE A 144 4.18 -2.82 0.16
C PHE A 144 3.15 -2.01 -0.62
N PHE A 145 2.07 -2.60 -1.12
CA PHE A 145 1.08 -1.92 -1.96
C PHE A 145 0.01 -1.19 -1.16
N THR A 146 -0.22 -1.57 0.11
CA THR A 146 -1.27 -0.95 0.95
C THR A 146 -0.79 0.33 1.63
N GLU A 147 0.49 0.46 1.88
CA GLU A 147 1.04 1.63 2.53
C GLU A 147 0.94 2.87 1.62
N ASN A 148 0.49 4.00 2.17
CA ASN A 148 0.27 5.25 1.44
C ASN A 148 -0.62 5.15 0.17
N GLN A 149 -1.41 4.08 0.03
CA GLN A 149 -2.30 3.85 -1.11
C GLN A 149 -3.25 5.03 -1.37
N THR A 150 -3.71 5.69 -0.31
CA THR A 150 -4.63 6.84 -0.38
C THR A 150 -4.13 8.00 -1.25
N LEU A 151 -2.81 8.11 -1.46
CA LEU A 151 -2.26 9.11 -2.37
C LEU A 151 -2.63 8.80 -3.83
N PHE A 152 -2.65 7.53 -4.20
CA PHE A 152 -2.94 7.07 -5.57
C PHE A 152 -4.42 6.74 -5.80
N GLU A 153 -5.23 6.78 -4.75
CA GLU A 153 -6.68 6.60 -4.88
C GLU A 153 -7.34 7.90 -5.36
N ILE A 154 -8.17 7.79 -6.38
CA ILE A 154 -9.10 8.83 -6.77
C ILE A 154 -10.48 8.32 -6.37
N THR A 155 -11.03 8.92 -5.31
CA THR A 155 -12.38 8.58 -4.82
C THR A 155 -13.42 9.26 -5.69
N GLY A 156 -14.27 8.48 -6.32
CA GLY A 156 -15.42 8.96 -7.07
C GLY A 156 -15.81 7.99 -8.19
N TRP A 157 -17.10 7.72 -8.32
CA TRP A 157 -17.69 6.99 -9.45
C TRP A 157 -17.14 5.58 -9.71
N ASN A 158 -16.62 4.87 -8.69
CA ASN A 158 -16.00 3.54 -8.84
C ASN A 158 -14.84 3.49 -9.84
N LEU A 159 -14.12 4.59 -10.00
CA LEU A 159 -12.94 4.66 -10.87
C LEU A 159 -11.69 4.34 -10.06
N TYR A 160 -10.97 3.32 -10.47
CA TYR A 160 -9.69 2.90 -9.91
C TYR A 160 -8.60 3.04 -10.98
N PHE A 161 -7.80 4.09 -10.90
CA PHE A 161 -6.72 4.33 -11.86
C PHE A 161 -5.50 3.45 -11.62
N VAL A 162 -5.29 3.00 -10.39
CA VAL A 162 -4.23 2.07 -10.02
C VAL A 162 -4.85 0.84 -9.37
N ASN A 163 -4.80 -0.28 -10.05
CA ASN A 163 -5.20 -1.57 -9.52
C ASN A 163 -3.94 -2.41 -9.24
N THR A 164 -3.37 -2.24 -8.05
CA THR A 164 -2.14 -2.93 -7.65
C THR A 164 -2.30 -4.45 -7.62
N ARG A 165 -3.53 -4.96 -7.43
CA ARG A 165 -3.83 -6.40 -7.47
C ARG A 165 -3.48 -7.07 -8.80
N ARG A 166 -3.43 -6.31 -9.89
CA ARG A 166 -3.01 -6.83 -11.19
C ARG A 166 -1.50 -7.04 -11.31
N ILE A 167 -0.72 -6.36 -10.47
CA ILE A 167 0.73 -6.49 -10.43
C ILE A 167 1.08 -7.82 -9.77
N GLY A 168 1.83 -8.67 -10.48
CA GLY A 168 2.11 -10.03 -10.05
C GLY A 168 0.90 -10.98 -10.19
N GLY A 169 -0.18 -10.55 -10.83
CA GLY A 169 -1.33 -11.38 -11.12
C GLY A 169 -1.15 -12.25 -12.36
N ILE A 170 -2.25 -12.83 -12.85
CA ILE A 170 -2.24 -13.68 -14.04
C ILE A 170 -1.57 -12.96 -15.20
N PRO A 171 -0.51 -13.53 -15.80
CA PRO A 171 0.21 -12.91 -16.90
C PRO A 171 -0.64 -12.79 -18.16
N ASP A 172 -0.26 -11.90 -19.04
CA ASP A 172 -0.80 -11.85 -20.38
C ASP A 172 -0.49 -13.16 -21.12
N LYS A 173 -1.35 -13.52 -22.08
CA LYS A 173 -1.14 -14.74 -22.85
C LYS A 173 0.27 -14.74 -23.44
N CYS A 174 0.97 -15.81 -23.18
CA CYS A 174 2.27 -16.08 -23.75
C CYS A 174 2.20 -15.98 -25.29
N SER A 175 3.04 -15.17 -25.91
CA SER A 175 3.17 -15.05 -27.35
C SER A 175 4.60 -15.38 -27.78
N PRO A 176 5.00 -16.66 -27.75
CA PRO A 176 6.34 -17.04 -28.12
C PRO A 176 6.58 -16.82 -29.61
N THR A 177 7.73 -16.30 -29.93
CA THR A 177 8.19 -16.11 -31.32
C THR A 177 8.50 -17.44 -32.03
N ASN A 178 8.61 -18.54 -31.26
CA ASN A 178 8.98 -19.87 -31.75
C ASN A 178 7.79 -20.84 -31.66
N GLU A 179 7.52 -21.59 -32.72
CA GLU A 179 6.43 -22.58 -32.81
C GLU A 179 6.54 -23.67 -31.74
N THR A 180 7.74 -24.09 -31.36
CA THR A 180 7.99 -25.10 -30.33
C THR A 180 7.54 -24.61 -28.95
N LEU A 181 7.72 -23.32 -28.67
CA LEU A 181 7.34 -22.68 -27.40
C LEU A 181 5.83 -22.39 -27.33
N LYS A 182 5.14 -22.22 -28.47
CA LYS A 182 3.68 -22.02 -28.50
C LYS A 182 2.91 -23.16 -27.87
N GLY A 183 3.34 -24.40 -28.09
CA GLY A 183 2.72 -25.60 -27.49
C GLY A 183 2.93 -25.64 -25.97
N GLN A 184 4.10 -25.24 -25.50
CA GLN A 184 4.41 -25.17 -24.06
C GLN A 184 3.62 -24.06 -23.36
N CYS A 185 3.49 -22.88 -23.99
CA CYS A 185 2.68 -21.79 -23.49
C CYS A 185 1.20 -22.13 -23.33
N ALA A 186 0.64 -22.84 -24.30
CA ALA A 186 -0.78 -23.20 -24.28
C ALA A 186 -1.14 -24.16 -23.14
N ASN A 187 -0.18 -24.94 -22.66
CA ASN A 187 -0.37 -25.96 -21.64
C ASN A 187 0.08 -25.55 -20.24
N SER A 188 0.74 -24.40 -20.09
CA SER A 188 1.19 -23.93 -18.78
C SER A 188 0.11 -23.08 -18.13
N LEU A 189 -0.46 -23.56 -17.05
CA LEU A 189 -1.29 -22.77 -16.14
C LEU A 189 -0.34 -21.95 -15.27
N VAL A 190 0.03 -20.76 -15.74
CA VAL A 190 0.80 -19.81 -14.91
C VAL A 190 -0.21 -18.91 -14.19
N ASP A 191 -0.33 -19.10 -12.90
CA ASP A 191 -1.33 -18.41 -12.08
C ASP A 191 -0.89 -17.00 -11.65
N SER A 192 0.42 -16.70 -11.73
CA SER A 192 0.97 -15.41 -11.30
C SER A 192 2.27 -15.06 -12.01
N SER A 193 2.53 -13.77 -12.17
CA SER A 193 3.83 -13.24 -12.59
C SER A 193 4.70 -12.94 -11.38
N ASP A 194 5.98 -13.30 -11.41
CA ASP A 194 6.92 -12.86 -10.40
C ASP A 194 7.18 -11.35 -10.59
N ILE A 195 7.44 -10.63 -9.51
CA ILE A 195 7.80 -9.21 -9.53
C ILE A 195 9.29 -9.11 -9.25
N ASP A 196 10.05 -8.51 -10.16
CA ASP A 196 11.49 -8.32 -9.95
C ASP A 196 11.75 -7.16 -8.99
N LEU A 197 11.04 -6.05 -9.20
CA LEU A 197 11.27 -4.81 -8.47
C LEU A 197 9.97 -4.01 -8.36
N ALA A 198 9.73 -3.44 -7.21
CA ALA A 198 8.73 -2.39 -7.05
C ALA A 198 9.30 -1.23 -6.23
N LEU A 199 8.97 -0.01 -6.64
CA LEU A 199 9.44 1.23 -6.06
C LEU A 199 8.25 2.12 -5.74
N ARG A 200 8.30 2.80 -4.60
CA ARG A 200 7.35 3.84 -4.28
C ARG A 200 8.06 4.97 -3.54
N TYR A 201 7.94 6.17 -4.07
CA TYR A 201 8.35 7.39 -3.41
C TYR A 201 7.13 8.24 -3.09
N THR A 202 7.04 8.74 -1.88
CA THR A 202 5.99 9.66 -1.46
C THR A 202 6.58 10.84 -0.70
N GLN A 203 6.04 12.01 -0.98
CA GLN A 203 6.35 13.25 -0.25
C GLN A 203 5.06 13.96 0.10
N LYS A 204 4.89 14.32 1.35
CA LYS A 204 3.71 15.02 1.86
C LYS A 204 4.15 16.22 2.69
N SER A 205 3.93 17.41 2.15
CA SER A 205 4.06 18.67 2.88
C SER A 205 2.68 19.24 3.23
N GLN A 206 2.67 20.37 3.90
CA GLN A 206 1.40 21.03 4.25
C GLN A 206 0.60 21.47 3.02
N GLU A 207 1.28 21.91 1.97
CA GLU A 207 0.62 22.42 0.75
C GLU A 207 0.58 21.40 -0.37
N ASN A 208 1.59 20.55 -0.50
CA ASN A 208 1.78 19.70 -1.65
C ASN A 208 1.98 18.23 -1.24
N GLU A 209 1.42 17.36 -2.03
CA GLU A 209 1.63 15.91 -1.92
C GLU A 209 2.09 15.40 -3.28
N PHE A 210 3.18 14.65 -3.30
CA PHE A 210 3.72 14.02 -4.49
C PHE A 210 3.90 12.51 -4.25
N GLY A 211 3.61 11.70 -5.25
CA GLY A 211 3.85 10.28 -5.23
C GLY A 211 4.29 9.77 -6.59
N PHE A 212 5.24 8.86 -6.56
CA PHE A 212 5.67 8.06 -7.70
C PHE A 212 5.64 6.59 -7.30
N PHE A 213 5.15 5.75 -8.20
CA PHE A 213 5.07 4.31 -8.02
C PHE A 213 5.48 3.63 -9.32
N SER A 214 6.26 2.57 -9.22
CA SER A 214 6.62 1.72 -10.35
C SER A 214 6.75 0.27 -9.89
N ALA A 215 6.38 -0.68 -10.75
CA ALA A 215 6.58 -2.11 -10.53
C ALA A 215 6.92 -2.79 -11.84
N PHE A 216 7.86 -3.71 -11.80
CA PHE A 216 8.40 -4.43 -12.94
C PHE A 216 8.19 -5.93 -12.72
N GLU A 217 7.46 -6.57 -13.62
CA GLU A 217 7.27 -8.01 -13.59
C GLU A 217 8.39 -8.73 -14.34
N ALA A 218 8.77 -9.89 -13.83
CA ALA A 218 9.80 -10.72 -14.45
C ALA A 218 9.37 -11.25 -15.82
N ASN A 219 10.30 -11.26 -16.75
CA ASN A 219 10.16 -12.02 -17.98
C ASN A 219 10.44 -13.50 -17.72
N SER A 220 9.52 -14.36 -18.13
CA SER A 220 9.68 -15.80 -18.03
C SER A 220 9.41 -16.48 -19.37
N LEU A 221 9.68 -17.79 -19.47
CA LEU A 221 9.36 -18.58 -20.66
C LEU A 221 7.88 -18.53 -21.04
N HIS A 222 7.01 -18.31 -20.06
CA HIS A 222 5.56 -18.38 -20.20
C HIS A 222 4.85 -17.03 -20.03
N SER A 223 5.58 -15.96 -19.68
CA SER A 223 5.03 -14.64 -19.44
C SER A 223 5.99 -13.57 -19.92
N SER A 224 5.48 -12.63 -20.71
CA SER A 224 6.16 -11.34 -20.89
C SER A 224 5.78 -10.46 -19.70
N GLY A 225 6.76 -10.00 -18.94
CA GLY A 225 6.54 -9.10 -17.82
C GLY A 225 5.86 -7.80 -18.25
N ARG A 226 5.13 -7.22 -17.33
CA ARG A 226 4.48 -5.91 -17.52
C ARG A 226 5.14 -4.90 -16.61
N ASP A 227 5.31 -3.68 -17.11
CA ASP A 227 5.86 -2.58 -16.34
C ASP A 227 4.75 -1.59 -16.01
N TYR A 228 4.64 -1.25 -14.72
CA TYR A 228 3.59 -0.37 -14.20
C TYR A 228 4.19 0.91 -13.67
N PHE A 229 3.56 2.03 -14.01
CA PHE A 229 3.96 3.36 -13.55
C PHE A 229 2.74 4.15 -13.11
N ALA A 230 2.88 4.88 -12.01
CA ALA A 230 1.90 5.85 -11.56
C ALA A 230 2.59 7.07 -10.95
N GLY A 231 2.17 8.25 -11.35
CA GLY A 231 2.59 9.52 -10.79
C GLY A 231 1.40 10.31 -10.28
N ARG A 232 1.50 10.87 -9.09
CA ARG A 232 0.45 11.68 -8.47
C ARG A 232 1.03 12.96 -7.90
N TYR A 233 0.37 14.07 -8.19
CA TYR A 233 0.59 15.35 -7.53
C TYR A 233 -0.73 15.91 -7.03
N ARG A 234 -0.74 16.42 -5.80
CA ARG A 234 -1.88 17.13 -5.21
C ARG A 234 -1.40 18.39 -4.51
N ARG A 235 -2.18 19.46 -4.64
CA ARG A 235 -1.99 20.71 -3.92
C ARG A 235 -3.23 21.06 -3.12
N ASN A 236 -3.01 21.45 -1.86
CA ASN A 236 -4.06 21.97 -1.01
C ASN A 236 -4.34 23.44 -1.40
N ILE A 237 -5.60 23.76 -1.64
CA ILE A 237 -6.05 25.13 -1.94
C ILE A 237 -6.73 25.65 -0.68
N SER A 238 -5.98 26.43 0.10
CA SER A 238 -6.43 26.93 1.43
C SER A 238 -7.71 27.75 1.35
N GLU A 239 -7.83 28.61 0.35
CA GLU A 239 -8.98 29.51 0.17
C GLU A 239 -10.28 28.77 -0.15
N ALA A 240 -10.20 27.60 -0.81
CA ALA A 240 -11.36 26.83 -1.21
C ALA A 240 -11.62 25.60 -0.33
N ASN A 241 -10.83 25.35 0.71
CA ASN A 241 -10.83 24.09 1.47
C ASN A 241 -10.82 22.84 0.56
N GLY A 242 -10.20 22.98 -0.61
CA GLY A 242 -10.17 21.98 -1.65
C GLY A 242 -8.76 21.46 -1.94
N LYS A 243 -8.71 20.39 -2.73
CA LYS A 243 -7.46 19.84 -3.26
C LYS A 243 -7.57 19.78 -4.77
N MET A 244 -6.51 20.21 -5.44
CA MET A 244 -6.35 20.03 -6.89
C MET A 244 -5.15 19.15 -7.15
N GLY A 245 -5.20 18.33 -8.21
CA GLY A 245 -4.07 17.49 -8.52
C GLY A 245 -4.18 16.79 -9.85
N TYR A 246 -3.07 16.17 -10.24
CA TYR A 246 -2.90 15.41 -11.46
C TYR A 246 -2.49 14.00 -11.13
N MET A 247 -2.91 13.06 -11.96
CA MET A 247 -2.49 11.67 -11.90
C MET A 247 -2.21 11.19 -13.32
N VAL A 248 -1.10 10.48 -13.45
CA VAL A 248 -0.69 9.82 -14.69
C VAL A 248 -0.42 8.36 -14.36
N THR A 249 -0.95 7.47 -15.18
CA THR A 249 -0.68 6.03 -15.08
C THR A 249 -0.28 5.50 -16.44
N ALA A 250 0.66 4.58 -16.46
CA ALA A 250 1.08 3.89 -17.67
C ALA A 250 1.32 2.42 -17.35
N VAL A 251 1.02 1.55 -18.30
CA VAL A 251 1.34 0.13 -18.24
C VAL A 251 1.96 -0.26 -19.57
N ASP A 252 3.22 -0.68 -19.54
CA ASP A 252 3.84 -1.32 -20.69
C ASP A 252 3.51 -2.81 -20.68
N ARG A 253 2.98 -3.30 -21.80
CA ARG A 253 2.52 -4.69 -21.98
C ARG A 253 3.10 -5.24 -23.28
N PRO A 254 4.33 -5.75 -23.27
CA PRO A 254 5.04 -6.17 -24.49
C PRO A 254 4.31 -7.20 -25.35
N SER A 255 3.42 -7.99 -24.73
CA SER A 255 2.62 -9.01 -25.45
C SER A 255 1.40 -8.45 -26.18
N ILE A 256 1.03 -7.20 -25.92
CA ILE A 256 -0.16 -6.57 -26.49
C ILE A 256 0.24 -5.23 -27.11
N ASN A 257 0.46 -5.21 -28.44
CA ASN A 257 0.63 -3.96 -29.19
C ASN A 257 -0.66 -3.14 -29.16
N ARG A 258 -0.99 -2.56 -28.02
CA ARG A 258 -2.04 -1.55 -27.88
C ARG A 258 -1.40 -0.31 -27.30
N GLU A 259 -1.08 0.61 -28.18
CA GLU A 259 -0.86 2.00 -27.79
C GLU A 259 -2.23 2.53 -27.31
N ALA A 260 -2.39 2.69 -26.01
CA ALA A 260 -3.50 3.42 -25.43
C ALA A 260 -3.05 4.89 -25.33
N TYR A 261 -3.61 5.74 -26.19
CA TYR A 261 -3.51 7.18 -26.07
C TYR A 261 -4.56 7.70 -25.09
#